data_201f288307efdac7c9114e2635b80a7f
#
_entry.id   201f288307efdac7c9114e2635b80a7f
#
_cell.length_a   1.000
_cell.length_b   1.000
_cell.length_c   1.000
_cell.angle_alpha   90.00
_cell.angle_beta   90.00
_cell.angle_gamma   90.00
#
_symmetry.space_group_name_H-M   'P 1'
#
loop_
_entity.id
_entity.type
_entity.pdbx_description
1 polymer ?
#
loop_
_entity_poly.entity_id
_entity_poly.type
_entity_poly.pdbx_seq_one_letter_code
_entity_poly.pdbx_strand_id
1 'polypeptide(L)'
;MFIGEKKIDRPFRWGIVGGGRTSGVGYKHRLGAMRDNTSFVLKAAAFDLDFARCVDLGKNLNMDEERLYPDYKTMFAEEAKREDGIEAVDIATPNFQHFEVCKAALEAGLHVICEKPLFFKVEEGEEIKKLAEEKGKIVCVTYGFSGFDLLSQMRSMVLNGDIGEVTMVDLRYAHGFACDPTGDKQAEGQKWRVDPAKSGPSFVLGDLSTHTFYMSELICPQLKLKQLLCDRQSFIKSRAPLEDNAYVLMRYENGAVGRMWASAVNAGDMSSQHIRIVGTKASLEWNDMHPDELYYEVQGQPRQTLVRAM
;
A
#
# COMPACT_ATOMS: atom_id res chain seq x y z
N MET A 1 -12.43 6.26 -20.38
CA MET A 1 -11.28 6.52 -19.48
C MET A 1 -10.01 6.58 -20.33
N PHE A 2 -9.03 7.36 -19.90
CA PHE A 2 -7.73 7.44 -20.55
C PHE A 2 -6.66 6.90 -19.60
N ILE A 3 -5.77 6.05 -20.10
CA ILE A 3 -4.51 5.73 -19.43
C ILE A 3 -3.40 6.34 -20.30
N GLY A 4 -2.79 7.40 -19.79
CA GLY A 4 -1.92 8.23 -20.61
C GLY A 4 -2.72 8.86 -21.76
N GLU A 5 -2.18 8.80 -22.98
CA GLU A 5 -2.83 9.34 -24.19
C GLU A 5 -3.75 8.34 -24.92
N LYS A 6 -3.85 7.08 -24.43
CA LYS A 6 -4.62 6.03 -25.07
C LYS A 6 -5.99 5.84 -24.41
N LYS A 7 -7.04 5.86 -25.21
CA LYS A 7 -8.37 5.46 -24.77
C LYS A 7 -8.41 3.94 -24.56
N ILE A 8 -9.01 3.51 -23.45
CA ILE A 8 -9.32 2.09 -23.24
C ILE A 8 -10.64 1.81 -23.91
N ASP A 9 -10.63 0.92 -24.89
CA ASP A 9 -11.82 0.59 -25.68
C ASP A 9 -12.74 -0.43 -24.99
N ARG A 10 -12.24 -1.13 -23.99
CA ARG A 10 -12.95 -2.11 -23.17
C ARG A 10 -12.42 -2.16 -21.74
N PRO A 11 -13.20 -2.69 -20.77
CA PRO A 11 -12.69 -2.93 -19.43
C PRO A 11 -11.48 -3.87 -19.43
N PHE A 12 -10.53 -3.58 -18.54
CA PHE A 12 -9.36 -4.41 -18.32
C PHE A 12 -9.76 -5.64 -17.50
N ARG A 13 -9.45 -6.84 -17.99
CA ARG A 13 -9.82 -8.09 -17.33
C ARG A 13 -8.80 -8.42 -16.24
N TRP A 14 -9.25 -8.57 -15.02
CA TRP A 14 -8.38 -8.88 -13.91
C TRP A 14 -8.86 -10.09 -13.11
N GLY A 15 -7.91 -10.73 -12.44
CA GLY A 15 -8.14 -11.76 -11.45
C GLY A 15 -7.69 -11.34 -10.07
N ILE A 16 -8.08 -12.06 -9.03
CA ILE A 16 -7.66 -11.80 -7.65
C ILE A 16 -7.18 -13.08 -6.98
N VAL A 17 -6.06 -12.98 -6.24
CA VAL A 17 -5.53 -14.03 -5.37
C VAL A 17 -5.62 -13.57 -3.93
N GLY A 18 -6.26 -14.35 -3.07
CA GLY A 18 -6.61 -13.91 -1.72
C GLY A 18 -7.79 -12.94 -1.71
N GLY A 19 -7.88 -12.10 -0.72
CA GLY A 19 -8.96 -11.12 -0.62
C GLY A 19 -10.33 -11.72 -0.36
N GLY A 20 -10.41 -12.94 0.22
CA GLY A 20 -11.65 -13.62 0.59
C GLY A 20 -12.46 -12.89 1.66
N ARG A 21 -13.52 -13.54 2.18
CA ARG A 21 -14.45 -12.91 3.14
C ARG A 21 -13.79 -12.42 4.44
N THR A 22 -12.70 -13.06 4.86
CA THR A 22 -11.96 -12.69 6.09
C THR A 22 -10.90 -11.62 5.85
N SER A 23 -10.69 -11.20 4.59
CA SER A 23 -9.72 -10.18 4.22
C SER A 23 -10.29 -8.78 4.40
N GLY A 24 -9.61 -7.96 5.19
CA GLY A 24 -9.96 -6.55 5.36
C GLY A 24 -9.66 -5.67 4.14
N VAL A 25 -8.78 -6.11 3.24
CA VAL A 25 -8.33 -5.32 2.08
C VAL A 25 -8.96 -5.75 0.76
N GLY A 26 -9.18 -7.05 0.54
CA GLY A 26 -9.72 -7.55 -0.73
C GLY A 26 -11.08 -6.94 -1.12
N TYR A 27 -11.93 -6.66 -0.15
CA TYR A 27 -13.17 -5.92 -0.36
C TYR A 27 -12.90 -4.49 -0.89
N LYS A 28 -11.92 -3.78 -0.32
CA LYS A 28 -11.55 -2.42 -0.73
C LYS A 28 -11.00 -2.39 -2.16
N HIS A 29 -10.18 -3.38 -2.52
CA HIS A 29 -9.65 -3.53 -3.88
C HIS A 29 -10.78 -3.75 -4.89
N ARG A 30 -11.69 -4.69 -4.60
CA ARG A 30 -12.87 -4.90 -5.44
C ARG A 30 -13.73 -3.66 -5.56
N LEU A 31 -13.99 -2.97 -4.45
CA LEU A 31 -14.78 -1.74 -4.45
C LEU A 31 -14.15 -0.66 -5.33
N GLY A 32 -12.83 -0.46 -5.22
CA GLY A 32 -12.11 0.52 -6.03
C GLY A 32 -12.09 0.17 -7.51
N ALA A 33 -11.81 -1.10 -7.85
CA ALA A 33 -11.72 -1.56 -9.24
C ALA A 33 -13.08 -1.61 -9.94
N MET A 34 -14.16 -1.96 -9.23
CA MET A 34 -15.49 -2.17 -9.80
C MET A 34 -16.40 -0.95 -9.67
N ARG A 35 -15.91 0.17 -9.17
CA ARG A 35 -16.70 1.37 -8.84
C ARG A 35 -17.60 1.86 -9.97
N ASP A 36 -17.11 1.84 -11.20
CA ASP A 36 -17.86 2.31 -12.37
C ASP A 36 -18.09 1.22 -13.42
N ASN A 37 -17.50 0.04 -13.23
CA ASN A 37 -17.57 -1.12 -14.13
C ASN A 37 -17.12 -0.83 -15.58
N THR A 38 -16.43 0.29 -15.80
CA THR A 38 -16.00 0.71 -17.14
C THR A 38 -14.51 0.48 -17.37
N SER A 39 -13.73 0.49 -16.29
CA SER A 39 -12.26 0.40 -16.36
C SER A 39 -11.76 -1.01 -16.12
N PHE A 40 -12.38 -1.74 -15.19
CA PHE A 40 -11.96 -3.06 -14.77
C PHE A 40 -13.14 -4.01 -14.65
N VAL A 41 -12.95 -5.25 -15.06
CA VAL A 41 -13.93 -6.34 -14.88
C VAL A 41 -13.24 -7.52 -14.21
N LEU A 42 -13.75 -7.93 -13.04
CA LEU A 42 -13.29 -9.12 -12.33
C LEU A 42 -13.74 -10.37 -13.06
N LYS A 43 -12.79 -11.17 -13.53
CA LYS A 43 -13.05 -12.38 -14.33
C LYS A 43 -12.71 -13.67 -13.62
N ALA A 44 -11.64 -13.71 -12.81
CA ALA A 44 -11.14 -14.93 -12.21
C ALA A 44 -10.77 -14.71 -10.75
N ALA A 45 -10.84 -15.74 -9.93
CA ALA A 45 -10.46 -15.64 -8.53
C ALA A 45 -9.95 -16.95 -7.92
N ALA A 46 -8.94 -16.79 -7.04
CA ALA A 46 -8.52 -17.76 -6.05
C ALA A 46 -8.61 -17.09 -4.65
N PHE A 47 -9.82 -16.88 -4.16
CA PHE A 47 -10.10 -16.03 -2.99
C PHE A 47 -9.60 -16.59 -1.65
N ASP A 48 -9.61 -17.89 -1.49
CA ASP A 48 -9.35 -18.55 -0.21
C ASP A 48 -8.65 -19.90 -0.46
N LEU A 49 -7.86 -20.36 0.52
CA LEU A 49 -7.28 -21.71 0.51
C LEU A 49 -8.34 -22.78 0.64
N ASP A 50 -9.48 -22.48 1.28
CA ASP A 50 -10.67 -23.32 1.26
C ASP A 50 -11.48 -23.01 -0.02
N PHE A 51 -11.46 -23.95 -0.95
CA PHE A 51 -12.14 -23.78 -2.24
C PHE A 51 -13.65 -23.59 -2.11
N ALA A 52 -14.29 -24.18 -1.10
CA ALA A 52 -15.72 -23.97 -0.87
C ALA A 52 -16.02 -22.52 -0.49
N ARG A 53 -15.15 -21.88 0.31
CA ARG A 53 -15.25 -20.44 0.63
C ARG A 53 -14.98 -19.56 -0.60
N CYS A 54 -14.05 -19.98 -1.47
CA CYS A 54 -13.79 -19.32 -2.73
C CYS A 54 -15.05 -19.31 -3.62
N VAL A 55 -15.66 -20.45 -3.81
CA VAL A 55 -16.90 -20.63 -4.60
C VAL A 55 -18.05 -19.84 -4.01
N ASP A 56 -18.25 -19.89 -2.69
CA ASP A 56 -19.31 -19.13 -2.01
C ASP A 56 -19.19 -17.62 -2.24
N LEU A 57 -17.98 -17.07 -2.11
CA LEU A 57 -17.77 -15.66 -2.39
C LEU A 57 -17.96 -15.32 -3.88
N GLY A 58 -17.44 -16.16 -4.79
CA GLY A 58 -17.60 -15.97 -6.23
C GLY A 58 -19.06 -15.92 -6.66
N LYS A 59 -19.89 -16.83 -6.15
CA LYS A 59 -21.35 -16.83 -6.37
C LYS A 59 -22.02 -15.53 -5.91
N ASN A 60 -21.66 -15.05 -4.72
CA ASN A 60 -22.18 -13.77 -4.20
C ASN A 60 -21.77 -12.55 -5.03
N LEU A 61 -20.66 -12.66 -5.77
CA LEU A 61 -20.19 -11.62 -6.69
C LEU A 61 -20.68 -11.82 -8.13
N ASN A 62 -21.56 -12.80 -8.37
CA ASN A 62 -22.07 -13.20 -9.68
C ASN A 62 -20.96 -13.53 -10.70
N MET A 63 -19.89 -14.17 -10.21
CA MET A 63 -18.80 -14.65 -11.05
C MET A 63 -19.16 -15.99 -11.69
N ASP A 64 -18.56 -16.24 -12.84
CA ASP A 64 -18.59 -17.54 -13.52
C ASP A 64 -17.89 -18.60 -12.66
N GLU A 65 -18.60 -19.67 -12.30
CA GLU A 65 -18.05 -20.73 -11.44
C GLU A 65 -16.83 -21.42 -12.08
N GLU A 66 -16.75 -21.49 -13.41
CA GLU A 66 -15.61 -22.06 -14.13
C GLU A 66 -14.35 -21.22 -14.00
N ARG A 67 -14.46 -20.00 -13.49
CA ARG A 67 -13.34 -19.07 -13.27
C ARG A 67 -13.03 -18.84 -11.78
N LEU A 68 -13.50 -19.75 -10.92
CA LEU A 68 -13.14 -19.84 -9.51
C LEU A 68 -12.18 -20.99 -9.33
N TYR A 69 -11.02 -20.71 -8.75
CA TYR A 69 -9.90 -21.65 -8.71
C TYR A 69 -9.47 -21.99 -7.29
N PRO A 70 -8.98 -23.22 -7.04
CA PRO A 70 -8.51 -23.62 -5.72
C PRO A 70 -7.19 -22.95 -5.30
N ASP A 71 -6.41 -22.48 -6.28
CA ASP A 71 -5.13 -21.83 -6.06
C ASP A 71 -4.73 -20.94 -7.26
N TYR A 72 -3.75 -20.07 -7.05
CA TYR A 72 -3.28 -19.12 -8.07
C TYR A 72 -2.55 -19.79 -9.23
N LYS A 73 -1.87 -20.94 -9.01
CA LYS A 73 -1.13 -21.65 -10.07
C LYS A 73 -2.10 -22.22 -11.10
N THR A 74 -3.14 -22.87 -10.58
CA THR A 74 -4.26 -23.38 -11.41
C THR A 74 -4.93 -22.22 -12.15
N MET A 75 -5.24 -21.11 -11.44
CA MET A 75 -5.84 -19.93 -12.06
C MET A 75 -4.99 -19.40 -13.21
N PHE A 76 -3.71 -19.17 -13.01
CA PHE A 76 -2.84 -18.62 -14.05
C PHE A 76 -2.70 -19.57 -15.26
N ALA A 77 -2.59 -20.87 -15.00
CA ALA A 77 -2.47 -21.86 -16.06
C ALA A 77 -3.74 -21.99 -16.91
N GLU A 78 -4.91 -21.92 -16.31
CA GLU A 78 -6.19 -22.03 -17.04
C GLU A 78 -6.55 -20.71 -17.73
N GLU A 79 -6.34 -19.58 -17.09
CA GLU A 79 -6.60 -18.26 -17.68
C GLU A 79 -5.68 -17.97 -18.89
N ALA A 80 -4.44 -18.46 -18.88
CA ALA A 80 -3.52 -18.33 -20.01
C ALA A 80 -3.99 -19.06 -21.29
N LYS A 81 -4.89 -20.04 -21.18
CA LYS A 81 -5.43 -20.78 -22.33
C LYS A 81 -6.64 -20.09 -22.96
N ARG A 82 -7.21 -19.08 -22.32
CA ARG A 82 -8.44 -18.43 -22.72
C ARG A 82 -8.18 -17.22 -23.62
N GLU A 83 -8.96 -17.05 -24.67
CA GLU A 83 -8.94 -15.83 -25.49
C GLU A 83 -9.35 -14.58 -24.67
N ASP A 84 -10.28 -14.78 -23.73
CA ASP A 84 -10.77 -13.75 -22.81
C ASP A 84 -10.11 -13.82 -21.43
N GLY A 85 -8.95 -14.45 -21.31
CA GLY A 85 -8.19 -14.60 -20.08
C GLY A 85 -7.84 -13.28 -19.39
N ILE A 86 -7.46 -13.34 -18.12
CA ILE A 86 -7.08 -12.16 -17.36
C ILE A 86 -5.79 -11.53 -17.90
N GLU A 87 -5.66 -10.23 -17.74
CA GLU A 87 -4.52 -9.41 -18.18
C GLU A 87 -3.69 -8.92 -17.00
N ALA A 88 -4.33 -8.85 -15.83
CA ALA A 88 -3.69 -8.50 -14.56
C ALA A 88 -4.22 -9.35 -13.42
N VAL A 89 -3.44 -9.41 -12.35
CA VAL A 89 -3.84 -10.03 -11.10
C VAL A 89 -3.63 -9.07 -9.93
N ASP A 90 -4.60 -9.03 -9.04
CA ASP A 90 -4.54 -8.38 -7.74
C ASP A 90 -4.17 -9.41 -6.67
N ILE A 91 -3.12 -9.13 -5.90
CA ILE A 91 -2.60 -10.01 -4.87
C ILE A 91 -2.91 -9.39 -3.50
N ALA A 92 -3.96 -9.91 -2.87
CA ALA A 92 -4.46 -9.49 -1.57
C ALA A 92 -4.30 -10.60 -0.52
N THR A 93 -3.17 -11.28 -0.57
CA THR A 93 -2.77 -12.35 0.36
C THR A 93 -2.03 -11.78 1.58
N PRO A 94 -1.74 -12.60 2.61
CA PRO A 94 -0.74 -12.25 3.62
C PRO A 94 0.65 -12.05 3.03
N ASN A 95 1.46 -11.18 3.65
CA ASN A 95 2.74 -10.68 3.13
C ASN A 95 3.71 -11.77 2.65
N PHE A 96 3.80 -12.90 3.37
CA PHE A 96 4.76 -13.98 3.04
C PHE A 96 4.50 -14.66 1.68
N GLN A 97 3.33 -14.44 1.09
CA GLN A 97 2.98 -15.02 -0.20
C GLN A 97 3.24 -14.06 -1.38
N HIS A 98 3.47 -12.77 -1.11
CA HIS A 98 3.55 -11.76 -2.15
C HIS A 98 4.59 -12.10 -3.21
N PHE A 99 5.81 -12.46 -2.80
CA PHE A 99 6.91 -12.70 -3.74
C PHE A 99 6.60 -13.85 -4.71
N GLU A 100 6.23 -15.01 -4.18
CA GLU A 100 5.96 -16.20 -5.01
C GLU A 100 4.78 -15.99 -5.97
N VAL A 101 3.72 -15.33 -5.50
CA VAL A 101 2.54 -15.06 -6.35
C VAL A 101 2.86 -14.01 -7.41
N CYS A 102 3.59 -12.93 -7.06
CA CYS A 102 4.06 -11.92 -8.02
C CYS A 102 4.92 -12.55 -9.12
N LYS A 103 5.88 -13.39 -8.73
CA LYS A 103 6.78 -14.07 -9.67
C LYS A 103 5.99 -14.95 -10.64
N ALA A 104 5.13 -15.81 -10.12
CA ALA A 104 4.31 -16.69 -10.94
C ALA A 104 3.36 -15.91 -11.89
N ALA A 105 2.82 -14.78 -11.43
CA ALA A 105 1.98 -13.93 -12.26
C ALA A 105 2.75 -13.29 -13.43
N LEU A 106 3.94 -12.77 -13.17
CA LEU A 106 4.81 -12.21 -14.22
C LEU A 106 5.26 -13.27 -15.22
N GLU A 107 5.61 -14.47 -14.73
CA GLU A 107 5.97 -15.63 -15.58
C GLU A 107 4.80 -16.03 -16.48
N ALA A 108 3.56 -15.96 -15.96
CA ALA A 108 2.33 -16.18 -16.73
C ALA A 108 1.97 -15.02 -17.68
N GLY A 109 2.75 -13.95 -17.71
CA GLY A 109 2.53 -12.80 -18.59
C GLY A 109 1.45 -11.84 -18.12
N LEU A 110 1.16 -11.78 -16.81
CA LEU A 110 0.18 -10.88 -16.21
C LEU A 110 0.83 -9.60 -15.68
N HIS A 111 0.09 -8.48 -15.73
CA HIS A 111 0.40 -7.33 -14.89
C HIS A 111 0.03 -7.63 -13.44
N VAL A 112 0.72 -7.02 -12.50
CA VAL A 112 0.55 -7.30 -11.07
C VAL A 112 0.14 -6.05 -10.31
N ILE A 113 -0.88 -6.19 -9.48
CA ILE A 113 -1.24 -5.26 -8.41
C ILE A 113 -1.02 -6.04 -7.12
N CYS A 114 -0.19 -5.57 -6.21
CA CYS A 114 0.14 -6.31 -4.99
C CYS A 114 -0.04 -5.45 -3.74
N GLU A 115 -0.59 -6.05 -2.69
CA GLU A 115 -0.67 -5.41 -1.39
C GLU A 115 0.72 -5.06 -0.81
N LYS A 116 0.71 -4.02 -0.01
CA LYS A 116 1.88 -3.58 0.76
C LYS A 116 2.00 -4.36 2.09
N PRO A 117 3.17 -4.46 2.69
CA PRO A 117 4.48 -4.21 2.09
C PRO A 117 4.76 -5.23 1.00
N LEU A 118 5.47 -4.82 -0.04
CA LEU A 118 5.61 -5.65 -1.23
C LEU A 118 6.32 -6.97 -0.93
N PHE A 119 7.52 -6.91 -0.34
CA PHE A 119 8.34 -8.08 -0.03
C PHE A 119 9.09 -7.88 1.29
N PHE A 120 9.78 -8.93 1.75
CA PHE A 120 10.56 -8.90 2.99
C PHE A 120 12.04 -8.57 2.76
N LYS A 121 12.53 -8.75 1.55
CA LYS A 121 13.94 -8.58 1.19
C LYS A 121 14.08 -7.69 -0.04
N VAL A 122 15.16 -6.93 -0.07
CA VAL A 122 15.51 -6.07 -1.22
C VAL A 122 15.76 -6.91 -2.46
N GLU A 123 16.44 -8.05 -2.30
CA GLU A 123 16.76 -8.99 -3.39
C GLU A 123 15.50 -9.52 -4.10
N GLU A 124 14.43 -9.77 -3.36
CA GLU A 124 13.13 -10.14 -3.92
C GLU A 124 12.57 -9.02 -4.79
N GLY A 125 12.71 -7.78 -4.35
CA GLY A 125 12.31 -6.59 -5.12
C GLY A 125 13.12 -6.41 -6.40
N GLU A 126 14.43 -6.61 -6.33
CA GLU A 126 15.33 -6.53 -7.51
C GLU A 126 15.02 -7.63 -8.53
N GLU A 127 14.76 -8.86 -8.07
CA GLU A 127 14.37 -9.98 -8.93
C GLU A 127 13.05 -9.70 -9.65
N ILE A 128 12.03 -9.27 -8.92
CA ILE A 128 10.71 -8.95 -9.50
C ILE A 128 10.78 -7.77 -10.46
N LYS A 129 11.55 -6.73 -10.14
CA LYS A 129 11.77 -5.61 -11.03
C LYS A 129 12.37 -6.05 -12.37
N LYS A 130 13.44 -6.85 -12.31
CA LYS A 130 14.09 -7.41 -13.50
C LYS A 130 13.14 -8.27 -14.33
N LEU A 131 12.41 -9.17 -13.67
CA LEU A 131 11.43 -10.03 -14.35
C LEU A 131 10.30 -9.22 -15.01
N ALA A 132 9.80 -8.19 -14.34
CA ALA A 132 8.77 -7.30 -14.89
C ALA A 132 9.27 -6.57 -16.15
N GLU A 133 10.51 -6.07 -16.13
CA GLU A 133 11.16 -5.44 -17.29
C GLU A 133 11.33 -6.44 -18.45
N GLU A 134 11.83 -7.64 -18.18
CA GLU A 134 12.01 -8.70 -19.18
C GLU A 134 10.69 -9.15 -19.82
N LYS A 135 9.61 -9.20 -19.05
CA LYS A 135 8.27 -9.57 -19.53
C LYS A 135 7.47 -8.40 -20.09
N GLY A 136 7.96 -7.16 -20.01
CA GLY A 136 7.22 -5.97 -20.40
C GLY A 136 5.93 -5.77 -19.59
N LYS A 137 5.96 -6.10 -18.30
CA LYS A 137 4.81 -6.03 -17.39
C LYS A 137 5.00 -4.95 -16.32
N ILE A 138 3.89 -4.53 -15.74
CA ILE A 138 3.86 -3.52 -14.67
C ILE A 138 3.57 -4.24 -13.35
N VAL A 139 4.32 -3.87 -12.32
CA VAL A 139 4.02 -4.20 -10.92
C VAL A 139 3.62 -2.91 -10.22
N CYS A 140 2.42 -2.87 -9.67
CA CYS A 140 1.88 -1.76 -8.90
C CYS A 140 1.69 -2.20 -7.44
N VAL A 141 2.16 -1.38 -6.50
CA VAL A 141 1.97 -1.63 -5.06
C VAL A 141 0.84 -0.75 -4.54
N THR A 142 -0.07 -1.31 -3.73
CA THR A 142 -1.29 -0.63 -3.27
C THR A 142 -1.04 0.34 -2.12
N TYR A 143 -0.20 1.35 -2.32
CA TYR A 143 -0.07 2.48 -1.40
C TYR A 143 -1.25 3.46 -1.58
N GLY A 144 -2.48 2.99 -1.30
CA GLY A 144 -3.73 3.68 -1.62
C GLY A 144 -3.86 5.11 -1.08
N PHE A 145 -3.24 5.40 0.07
CA PHE A 145 -3.23 6.75 0.62
C PHE A 145 -2.53 7.79 -0.28
N SER A 146 -1.59 7.37 -1.13
CA SER A 146 -0.95 8.25 -2.10
C SER A 146 -1.90 8.81 -3.17
N GLY A 147 -3.10 8.24 -3.27
CA GLY A 147 -4.15 8.69 -4.20
C GLY A 147 -4.96 9.91 -3.73
N PHE A 148 -4.70 10.46 -2.55
CA PHE A 148 -5.34 11.71 -2.14
C PHE A 148 -4.85 12.89 -2.99
N ASP A 149 -5.78 13.67 -3.54
CA ASP A 149 -5.48 14.77 -4.47
C ASP A 149 -4.52 15.80 -3.87
N LEU A 150 -4.65 16.12 -2.58
CA LEU A 150 -3.81 17.11 -1.92
C LEU A 150 -2.36 16.65 -1.73
N LEU A 151 -2.06 15.35 -1.76
CA LEU A 151 -0.67 14.87 -1.80
C LEU A 151 -0.02 15.15 -3.16
N SER A 152 -0.79 15.05 -4.25
CA SER A 152 -0.35 15.47 -5.58
C SER A 152 -0.14 16.99 -5.64
N GLN A 153 -0.99 17.77 -4.96
CA GLN A 153 -0.81 19.20 -4.80
C GLN A 153 0.47 19.53 -4.00
N MET A 154 0.72 18.83 -2.87
CA MET A 154 1.96 18.97 -2.11
C MET A 154 3.19 18.71 -2.99
N ARG A 155 3.17 17.61 -3.75
CA ARG A 155 4.24 17.28 -4.71
C ARG A 155 4.48 18.42 -5.69
N SER A 156 3.43 18.96 -6.29
CA SER A 156 3.52 20.05 -7.26
C SER A 156 4.14 21.29 -6.63
N MET A 157 3.72 21.67 -5.43
CA MET A 157 4.24 22.83 -4.70
C MET A 157 5.72 22.65 -4.31
N VAL A 158 6.11 21.46 -3.90
CA VAL A 158 7.53 21.14 -3.62
C VAL A 158 8.38 21.28 -4.88
N LEU A 159 7.95 20.68 -6.00
CA LEU A 159 8.69 20.70 -7.26
C LEU A 159 8.74 22.09 -7.91
N ASN A 160 7.69 22.91 -7.72
CA ASN A 160 7.68 24.29 -8.19
C ASN A 160 8.56 25.23 -7.34
N GLY A 161 9.06 24.77 -6.18
CA GLY A 161 9.89 25.57 -5.28
C GLY A 161 9.09 26.55 -4.39
N ASP A 162 7.78 26.32 -4.22
CA ASP A 162 6.91 27.20 -3.41
C ASP A 162 7.35 27.23 -1.95
N ILE A 163 7.92 26.12 -1.45
CA ILE A 163 8.46 26.04 -0.08
C ILE A 163 9.99 26.25 -0.01
N GLY A 164 10.65 26.50 -1.15
CA GLY A 164 12.11 26.55 -1.24
C GLY A 164 12.76 25.15 -1.17
N GLU A 165 14.01 25.09 -0.74
CA GLU A 165 14.72 23.80 -0.56
C GLU A 165 14.18 23.07 0.66
N VAL A 166 13.91 21.77 0.52
CA VAL A 166 13.43 20.92 1.62
C VAL A 166 14.54 20.72 2.64
N THR A 167 14.26 21.03 3.89
CA THR A 167 15.19 20.93 5.04
C THR A 167 14.76 19.89 6.05
N MET A 168 13.46 19.66 6.23
CA MET A 168 12.94 18.69 7.21
C MET A 168 11.74 17.93 6.66
N VAL A 169 11.64 16.65 7.05
CA VAL A 169 10.51 15.76 6.78
C VAL A 169 10.02 15.18 8.10
N ASP A 170 8.76 15.38 8.44
CA ASP A 170 8.11 14.85 9.64
C ASP A 170 6.97 13.92 9.25
N LEU A 171 7.11 12.64 9.62
CA LEU A 171 6.18 11.58 9.25
C LEU A 171 5.62 10.92 10.51
N ARG A 172 4.33 10.67 10.50
CA ARG A 172 3.66 9.93 11.57
C ARG A 172 2.61 9.01 10.98
N TYR A 173 2.57 7.77 11.47
CA TYR A 173 1.40 6.91 11.37
C TYR A 173 1.27 6.14 12.67
N ALA A 174 0.47 6.66 13.59
CA ALA A 174 0.36 6.13 14.93
C ALA A 174 -1.11 6.10 15.35
N HIS A 175 -1.61 4.94 15.73
CA HIS A 175 -2.98 4.71 16.19
C HIS A 175 -3.01 3.64 17.30
N GLY A 176 -4.18 3.47 17.92
CA GLY A 176 -4.35 2.59 19.09
C GLY A 176 -5.06 1.27 18.79
N PHE A 177 -5.21 0.84 17.53
CA PHE A 177 -6.03 -0.32 17.18
C PHE A 177 -5.55 -1.64 17.80
N ALA A 178 -4.27 -1.73 18.14
CA ALA A 178 -3.65 -2.92 18.70
C ALA A 178 -3.21 -2.74 20.17
N CYS A 179 -3.78 -1.77 20.89
CA CYS A 179 -3.52 -1.59 22.31
C CYS A 179 -3.97 -2.81 23.15
N ASP A 180 -4.99 -3.53 22.70
CA ASP A 180 -5.46 -4.74 23.37
C ASP A 180 -4.87 -5.99 22.68
N PRO A 181 -4.01 -6.76 23.39
CA PRO A 181 -3.42 -7.98 22.84
C PRO A 181 -4.45 -9.11 22.65
N THR A 182 -5.65 -9.01 23.18
CA THR A 182 -6.70 -10.02 22.97
C THR A 182 -7.15 -10.06 21.51
N GLY A 183 -7.10 -8.94 20.80
CA GLY A 183 -7.35 -8.83 19.37
C GLY A 183 -6.41 -9.67 18.50
N ASP A 184 -5.19 -9.90 18.97
CA ASP A 184 -4.18 -10.71 18.27
C ASP A 184 -4.62 -12.18 18.09
N LYS A 185 -5.56 -12.65 18.91
CA LYS A 185 -6.04 -14.04 18.95
C LYS A 185 -7.43 -14.23 18.36
N GLN A 186 -8.22 -13.18 18.19
CA GLN A 186 -9.65 -13.28 17.90
C GLN A 186 -10.00 -13.27 16.42
N ALA A 187 -9.35 -12.48 15.61
CA ALA A 187 -9.64 -12.41 14.17
C ALA A 187 -8.74 -13.36 13.40
N GLU A 188 -9.29 -14.48 12.91
CA GLU A 188 -8.54 -15.49 12.16
C GLU A 188 -7.73 -14.88 10.99
N GLY A 189 -8.31 -13.92 10.28
CA GLY A 189 -7.65 -13.19 9.19
C GLY A 189 -6.62 -12.14 9.62
N GLN A 190 -6.37 -11.95 10.93
CA GLN A 190 -5.44 -10.95 11.46
C GLN A 190 -4.23 -11.56 12.19
N LYS A 191 -4.32 -12.83 12.62
CA LYS A 191 -3.28 -13.51 13.39
C LYS A 191 -1.90 -13.53 12.73
N TRP A 192 -1.86 -13.54 11.41
CA TRP A 192 -0.62 -13.55 10.66
C TRP A 192 0.22 -12.28 10.87
N ARG A 193 -0.39 -11.14 11.25
CA ARG A 193 0.34 -9.86 11.45
C ARG A 193 1.31 -9.88 12.62
N VAL A 194 1.01 -10.68 13.63
CA VAL A 194 1.84 -10.83 14.83
C VAL A 194 2.66 -12.13 14.84
N ASP A 195 2.65 -12.87 13.72
CA ASP A 195 3.48 -14.05 13.49
C ASP A 195 4.67 -13.65 12.61
N PRO A 196 5.92 -13.61 13.14
CA PRO A 196 7.09 -13.19 12.38
C PRO A 196 7.35 -14.00 11.11
N ALA A 197 6.92 -15.26 11.08
CA ALA A 197 7.06 -16.12 9.89
C ALA A 197 6.14 -15.68 8.74
N LYS A 198 5.09 -14.94 9.04
CA LYS A 198 4.06 -14.52 8.08
C LYS A 198 4.04 -13.03 7.81
N SER A 199 4.28 -12.21 8.83
CA SER A 199 4.35 -10.76 8.70
C SER A 199 5.72 -10.25 8.23
N GLY A 200 6.76 -11.09 8.37
CA GLY A 200 8.14 -10.70 8.12
C GLY A 200 8.82 -10.12 9.36
N PRO A 201 9.91 -9.37 9.19
CA PRO A 201 10.79 -8.94 10.29
C PRO A 201 10.22 -7.76 11.12
N SER A 202 9.03 -7.26 10.78
CA SER A 202 8.48 -6.04 11.35
C SER A 202 6.95 -6.07 11.39
N PHE A 203 6.38 -5.45 12.41
CA PHE A 203 4.95 -5.19 12.47
C PHE A 203 4.65 -3.75 12.02
N VAL A 204 4.86 -2.75 12.88
CA VAL A 204 4.41 -1.38 12.56
C VAL A 204 5.26 -0.68 11.51
N LEU A 205 6.55 -0.98 11.38
CA LEU A 205 7.35 -0.40 10.32
C LEU A 205 6.91 -0.94 8.95
N GLY A 206 6.65 -2.24 8.84
CA GLY A 206 6.15 -2.85 7.61
C GLY A 206 4.70 -2.48 7.29
N ASP A 207 3.82 -2.48 8.28
CA ASP A 207 2.38 -2.26 8.06
C ASP A 207 2.02 -0.77 7.93
N LEU A 208 2.63 0.11 8.71
CA LEU A 208 2.27 1.53 8.80
C LEU A 208 3.30 2.46 8.17
N SER A 209 4.58 2.33 8.54
CA SER A 209 5.62 3.27 8.10
C SER A 209 5.84 3.28 6.60
N THR A 210 5.67 2.13 5.94
CA THR A 210 5.81 2.03 4.49
C THR A 210 4.87 2.97 3.75
N HIS A 211 3.68 3.22 4.26
CA HIS A 211 2.75 4.21 3.70
C HIS A 211 3.30 5.64 3.76
N THR A 212 3.66 6.10 4.95
CA THR A 212 4.13 7.48 5.13
C THR A 212 5.49 7.71 4.46
N PHE A 213 6.36 6.71 4.48
CA PHE A 213 7.65 6.80 3.81
C PHE A 213 7.46 6.91 2.29
N TYR A 214 6.64 6.03 1.68
CA TYR A 214 6.31 6.09 0.26
C TYR A 214 5.69 7.44 -0.13
N MET A 215 4.75 7.96 0.65
CA MET A 215 4.15 9.26 0.39
C MET A 215 5.20 10.38 0.45
N SER A 216 6.17 10.31 1.37
CA SER A 216 7.26 11.30 1.43
C SER A 216 8.17 11.26 0.20
N GLU A 217 8.46 10.06 -0.34
CA GLU A 217 9.22 9.91 -1.58
C GLU A 217 8.42 10.40 -2.80
N LEU A 218 7.09 10.17 -2.81
CA LEU A 218 6.21 10.71 -3.84
C LEU A 218 6.21 12.23 -3.84
N ILE A 219 6.10 12.86 -2.67
CA ILE A 219 6.04 14.32 -2.52
C ILE A 219 7.41 14.96 -2.80
N CYS A 220 8.49 14.34 -2.33
CA CYS A 220 9.85 14.86 -2.40
C CYS A 220 10.79 13.91 -3.17
N PRO A 221 10.57 13.65 -4.48
CA PRO A 221 11.35 12.66 -5.23
C PRO A 221 12.82 13.03 -5.39
N GLN A 222 13.18 14.28 -5.13
CA GLN A 222 14.57 14.77 -5.14
C GLN A 222 15.35 14.39 -3.88
N LEU A 223 14.66 14.01 -2.78
CA LEU A 223 15.34 13.60 -1.55
C LEU A 223 15.82 12.15 -1.67
N LYS A 224 17.10 11.95 -1.41
CA LYS A 224 17.68 10.61 -1.33
C LYS A 224 18.13 10.31 0.09
N LEU A 225 17.58 9.25 0.66
CA LEU A 225 17.94 8.80 2.00
C LEU A 225 19.41 8.36 2.01
N LYS A 226 20.19 8.94 2.92
CA LYS A 226 21.61 8.65 3.12
C LYS A 226 21.83 7.64 4.23
N GLN A 227 21.17 7.86 5.38
CA GLN A 227 21.26 6.99 6.55
C GLN A 227 20.04 7.16 7.44
N LEU A 228 19.78 6.14 8.25
CA LEU A 228 18.75 6.17 9.28
C LEU A 228 19.23 5.52 10.56
N LEU A 229 18.59 5.90 11.66
CA LEU A 229 18.64 5.23 12.95
C LEU A 229 17.22 4.88 13.34
N CYS A 230 17.01 3.63 13.75
CA CYS A 230 15.69 3.13 14.13
C CYS A 230 15.72 2.59 15.55
N ASP A 231 14.79 3.06 16.38
CA ASP A 231 14.52 2.56 17.73
C ASP A 231 13.17 1.84 17.75
N ARG A 232 13.16 0.55 18.11
CA ARG A 232 11.99 -0.35 18.03
C ARG A 232 11.61 -0.83 19.43
N GLN A 233 10.34 -0.74 19.77
CA GLN A 233 9.81 -1.20 21.05
C GLN A 233 8.68 -2.21 20.85
N SER A 234 8.64 -3.25 21.70
CA SER A 234 7.51 -4.17 21.88
C SER A 234 6.91 -3.91 23.27
N PHE A 235 5.94 -3.00 23.34
CA PHE A 235 5.23 -2.72 24.60
C PHE A 235 4.35 -3.90 24.98
N ILE A 236 3.69 -4.52 24.02
CA ILE A 236 2.95 -5.77 24.18
C ILE A 236 3.94 -6.94 24.04
N LYS A 237 4.41 -7.45 25.16
CA LYS A 237 5.52 -8.43 25.20
C LYS A 237 5.23 -9.74 24.44
N SER A 238 3.96 -10.13 24.31
CA SER A 238 3.57 -11.32 23.53
C SER A 238 3.83 -11.22 22.03
N ARG A 239 4.10 -10.01 21.50
CA ARG A 239 4.41 -9.76 20.08
C ARG A 239 5.90 -9.83 19.77
N ALA A 240 6.76 -9.77 20.77
CA ALA A 240 8.20 -9.82 20.54
C ALA A 240 8.59 -11.08 19.72
N PRO A 241 9.50 -10.97 18.74
CA PRO A 241 10.41 -9.85 18.49
C PRO A 241 9.86 -8.73 17.59
N LEU A 242 8.59 -8.78 17.19
CA LEU A 242 7.97 -7.71 16.39
C LEU A 242 7.73 -6.47 17.26
N GLU A 243 7.99 -5.31 16.69
CA GLU A 243 7.72 -4.02 17.32
C GLU A 243 6.26 -3.58 17.12
N ASP A 244 5.66 -2.98 18.14
CA ASP A 244 4.36 -2.32 18.08
C ASP A 244 4.45 -0.79 18.21
N ASN A 245 5.70 -0.29 18.36
CA ASN A 245 6.08 1.11 18.29
C ASN A 245 7.49 1.25 17.74
N ALA A 246 7.72 2.28 16.93
CA ALA A 246 9.05 2.57 16.41
C ALA A 246 9.24 4.06 16.11
N TYR A 247 10.45 4.55 16.37
CA TYR A 247 10.92 5.87 15.96
C TYR A 247 12.09 5.73 15.00
N VAL A 248 12.06 6.54 13.90
CA VAL A 248 13.13 6.57 12.91
C VAL A 248 13.63 7.99 12.75
N LEU A 249 14.94 8.19 12.84
CA LEU A 249 15.62 9.42 12.46
C LEU A 249 16.31 9.21 11.12
N MET A 250 16.19 10.19 10.22
CA MET A 250 16.66 10.10 8.84
C MET A 250 17.61 11.25 8.50
N ARG A 251 18.59 10.97 7.65
CA ARG A 251 19.48 11.95 7.01
C ARG A 251 19.42 11.77 5.50
N TYR A 252 19.29 12.86 4.78
CA TYR A 252 19.24 12.87 3.32
C TYR A 252 20.55 13.41 2.75
N GLU A 253 20.81 13.08 1.47
CA GLU A 253 22.09 13.47 0.80
C GLU A 253 22.26 14.98 0.68
N ASN A 254 21.16 15.73 0.51
CA ASN A 254 21.17 17.20 0.46
C ASN A 254 21.36 17.90 1.81
N GLY A 255 21.53 17.13 2.90
CA GLY A 255 21.65 17.64 4.28
C GLY A 255 20.32 17.80 5.02
N ALA A 256 19.18 17.59 4.37
CA ALA A 256 17.89 17.56 5.05
C ALA A 256 17.84 16.45 6.09
N VAL A 257 16.96 16.63 7.07
CA VAL A 257 16.73 15.66 8.14
C VAL A 257 15.28 15.22 8.18
N GLY A 258 15.02 14.04 8.73
CA GLY A 258 13.66 13.56 8.90
C GLY A 258 13.48 12.78 10.19
N ARG A 259 12.24 12.70 10.63
CA ARG A 259 11.80 11.76 11.66
C ARG A 259 10.52 11.06 11.20
N MET A 260 10.35 9.83 11.68
CA MET A 260 9.14 9.06 11.45
C MET A 260 8.75 8.34 12.74
N TRP A 261 7.48 8.39 13.08
CA TRP A 261 6.90 7.64 14.18
C TRP A 261 5.80 6.72 13.68
N ALA A 262 5.92 5.43 14.00
CA ALA A 262 4.90 4.43 13.76
C ALA A 262 4.50 3.76 15.07
N SER A 263 3.20 3.60 15.31
CA SER A 263 2.70 2.93 16.51
C SER A 263 1.33 2.31 16.26
N ALA A 264 1.13 1.09 16.76
CA ALA A 264 -0.16 0.44 16.82
C ALA A 264 -0.76 0.46 18.24
N VAL A 265 -0.04 1.06 19.20
CA VAL A 265 -0.38 1.12 20.63
C VAL A 265 -0.49 2.55 21.16
N ASN A 266 -0.75 3.50 20.27
CA ASN A 266 -1.01 4.90 20.61
C ASN A 266 -2.46 5.06 21.07
N ALA A 267 -2.75 4.73 22.33
CA ALA A 267 -4.09 4.72 22.88
C ALA A 267 -4.82 6.05 22.73
N GLY A 268 -6.09 5.99 22.31
CA GLY A 268 -6.93 7.17 22.11
C GLY A 268 -6.83 7.82 20.72
N ASP A 269 -5.90 7.39 19.88
CA ASP A 269 -5.79 7.85 18.49
C ASP A 269 -6.42 6.81 17.54
N MET A 270 -7.32 7.23 16.68
CA MET A 270 -8.10 6.33 15.80
C MET A 270 -7.37 6.01 14.50
N SER A 271 -6.83 7.01 13.86
CA SER A 271 -6.00 6.93 12.65
C SER A 271 -5.31 8.26 12.53
N SER A 272 -4.03 8.28 12.33
CA SER A 272 -3.29 9.54 12.30
C SER A 272 -2.06 9.37 11.42
N GLN A 273 -2.30 9.40 10.11
CA GLN A 273 -1.23 9.68 9.18
C GLN A 273 -1.04 11.18 9.09
N HIS A 274 0.18 11.61 9.29
CA HIS A 274 0.55 13.00 9.25
C HIS A 274 1.86 13.15 8.48
N ILE A 275 1.89 14.08 7.57
CA ILE A 275 3.06 14.41 6.75
C ILE A 275 3.26 15.91 6.81
N ARG A 276 4.43 16.34 7.28
CA ARG A 276 4.86 17.73 7.22
C ARG A 276 6.19 17.82 6.48
N ILE A 277 6.22 18.65 5.45
CA ILE A 277 7.43 18.97 4.67
C ILE A 277 7.79 20.43 4.94
N VAL A 278 8.99 20.65 5.43
CA VAL A 278 9.49 21.99 5.76
C VAL A 278 10.60 22.34 4.77
N GLY A 279 10.44 23.48 4.15
CA GLY A 279 11.45 24.07 3.28
C GLY A 279 12.03 25.36 3.87
N THR A 280 12.92 25.99 3.11
CA THR A 280 13.60 27.24 3.51
C THR A 280 12.69 28.47 3.50
N LYS A 281 11.52 28.41 2.83
CA LYS A 281 10.58 29.54 2.69
C LYS A 281 9.24 29.29 3.39
N ALA A 282 8.78 28.04 3.38
CA ALA A 282 7.45 27.66 3.85
C ALA A 282 7.41 26.19 4.25
N SER A 283 6.28 25.76 4.80
CA SER A 283 5.98 24.34 5.06
C SER A 283 4.61 23.96 4.53
N LEU A 284 4.46 22.66 4.26
CA LEU A 284 3.21 22.00 3.90
C LEU A 284 2.90 20.91 4.92
N GLU A 285 1.64 20.79 5.32
CA GLU A 285 1.21 19.81 6.29
C GLU A 285 -0.14 19.20 5.88
N TRP A 286 -0.22 17.87 5.89
CA TRP A 286 -1.42 17.11 5.59
C TRP A 286 -1.67 16.05 6.64
N ASN A 287 -2.96 15.77 6.92
CA ASN A 287 -3.39 14.75 7.87
C ASN A 287 -4.60 13.99 7.30
N ASP A 288 -4.61 12.66 7.44
CA ASP A 288 -5.68 11.80 6.93
C ASP A 288 -7.02 11.93 7.68
N MET A 289 -7.02 12.54 8.85
CA MET A 289 -8.26 12.88 9.57
C MET A 289 -9.00 14.08 8.93
N HIS A 290 -8.29 14.90 8.15
CA HIS A 290 -8.80 16.01 7.36
C HIS A 290 -8.23 15.92 5.94
N PRO A 291 -8.57 14.86 5.17
CA PRO A 291 -7.88 14.55 3.92
C PRO A 291 -8.10 15.59 2.81
N ASP A 292 -9.13 16.42 2.94
CA ASP A 292 -9.50 17.47 2.00
C ASP A 292 -8.89 18.85 2.37
N GLU A 293 -7.99 18.89 3.36
CA GLU A 293 -7.29 20.10 3.81
C GLU A 293 -5.78 19.93 3.70
N LEU A 294 -5.12 20.95 3.16
CA LEU A 294 -3.67 21.09 3.13
C LEU A 294 -3.28 22.43 3.74
N TYR A 295 -2.46 22.40 4.77
CA TYR A 295 -1.97 23.62 5.41
C TYR A 295 -0.68 24.08 4.74
N TYR A 296 -0.68 25.33 4.29
CA TYR A 296 0.47 26.02 3.71
C TYR A 296 0.85 27.20 4.62
N GLU A 297 2.09 27.19 5.12
CA GLU A 297 2.58 28.15 6.10
C GLU A 297 3.85 28.82 5.59
N VAL A 298 3.71 30.06 5.12
CA VAL A 298 4.86 30.90 4.74
C VAL A 298 5.38 31.61 5.97
N GLN A 299 6.70 31.63 6.12
CA GLN A 299 7.33 32.28 7.28
C GLN A 299 6.88 33.75 7.42
N GLY A 300 6.35 34.11 8.59
CA GLY A 300 5.88 35.44 8.89
C GLY A 300 4.51 35.82 8.32
N GLN A 301 3.78 34.85 7.75
CA GLN A 301 2.42 35.05 7.24
C GLN A 301 1.41 34.16 7.99
N PRO A 302 0.12 34.52 7.98
CA PRO A 302 -0.92 33.64 8.49
C PRO A 302 -0.98 32.33 7.74
N ARG A 303 -1.32 31.23 8.45
CA ARG A 303 -1.59 29.92 7.86
C ARG A 303 -2.68 30.03 6.79
N GLN A 304 -2.44 29.41 5.66
CA GLN A 304 -3.44 29.20 4.61
C GLN A 304 -3.90 27.73 4.64
N THR A 305 -5.20 27.52 4.50
CA THR A 305 -5.78 26.19 4.31
C THR A 305 -6.22 26.07 2.86
N LEU A 306 -5.56 25.20 2.10
CA LEU A 306 -5.97 24.85 0.76
C LEU A 306 -6.94 23.67 0.87
N VAL A 307 -8.11 23.80 0.27
CA VAL A 307 -9.12 22.75 0.28
C VAL A 307 -9.25 22.13 -1.11
N ARG A 308 -9.55 20.86 -1.13
CA ARG A 308 -9.78 20.16 -2.39
C ARG A 308 -10.97 20.78 -3.12
N ALA A 309 -10.76 21.20 -4.36
CA ALA A 309 -11.85 21.61 -5.24
C ALA A 309 -12.67 20.37 -5.68
N MET A 310 -14.00 20.52 -5.75
CA MET A 310 -14.90 19.51 -6.30
C MET A 310 -14.99 19.63 -7.81
#